data_ec2e0db0c96be56b51ed291a015937fd
#
_entry.id   ec2e0db0c96be56b51ed291a015937fd
#
_cell.length_a   1.000
_cell.length_b   1.000
_cell.length_c   1.000
_cell.angle_alpha   90.00
_cell.angle_beta   90.00
_cell.angle_gamma   90.00
#
_symmetry.space_group_name_H-M   'P 1'
#
loop_
_entity.id
_entity.type
_entity.pdbx_description
1 polymer ?
#
loop_
_entity_poly.entity_id
_entity_poly.type
_entity_poly.pdbx_seq_one_letter_code
_entity_poly.pdbx_strand_id
1 'polypeptide(L)'
;MKAVLALAVLLAVSPVRGAVIGSDQAAGHVNKTATVRGTVAQVSKVGELTFLNFGRPHPDSEFTAVIQGDSGAYGDLASLEGKEVDIEGTITMHKGRPQIVLSSPQSLRPAGTASRSGPDEKTSSAEASPTLAPLPFNSASPPPAVPLDALADYIGKTVTIVDTVKAISSSPHSGIRYLNFGDAYPRQKLSAKIAKDLKDLRQLSGRTLCLQVRVTGVLESTKDGPAITLTTLDQLQIVEDDSIDLLTLSPPGPYANLPHEGEAFGQLLRWKLEKLLREKNYEELEKVAAAWRKPEARMLDGRWNLSVFYNTLAKTTEYTDKGFAETRQKLEEWRQKRPHAIEPVILLAKLEGGYAWFARGSGWANTVTEEGWRLMGERLDKAKSLLDSISDRRLECPQWTNAMQTVALGQGWPDGKVKGMLAEATAAWPEYWPYYSAEAHRLLPRWGGAPGEWEKYSRSFPGGLGKELSARIPWSNQWAYHNLFRDADIPWPQMKEGFERMVQRYPESTRTKSAFAVFAGMANDRETCKRLLDELGDKVNMEFWISWQNVELARAWIADSNHPPLAIFKLTDPPPEE
;
A
#
# COMPACT_ATOMS: atom_id res chain seq x y z
N MET A 1 39.70 25.09 44.00
CA MET A 1 40.67 23.96 44.03
C MET A 1 39.94 22.67 44.00
N LYS A 2 40.41 21.77 43.18
CA LYS A 2 40.06 20.41 42.79
C LYS A 2 39.14 20.31 41.58
N ALA A 3 39.80 20.19 40.42
CA ALA A 3 39.29 19.69 39.16
C ALA A 3 39.03 18.18 39.28
N VAL A 4 37.89 17.70 38.75
CA VAL A 4 37.66 16.29 38.48
C VAL A 4 37.60 16.11 36.98
N LEU A 5 38.60 15.40 36.47
CA LEU A 5 38.77 14.99 35.10
C LEU A 5 37.80 13.84 34.83
N ALA A 6 36.80 14.04 33.95
CA ALA A 6 35.96 12.97 33.47
C ALA A 6 36.57 12.42 32.17
N LEU A 7 37.06 11.20 32.24
CA LEU A 7 37.61 10.43 31.13
C LEU A 7 36.46 9.87 30.29
N ALA A 8 36.21 10.43 29.10
CA ALA A 8 35.27 9.89 28.14
C ALA A 8 35.92 8.70 27.41
N VAL A 9 35.45 7.50 27.71
CA VAL A 9 35.80 6.29 26.95
C VAL A 9 34.96 6.28 25.68
N LEU A 10 35.55 6.58 24.54
CA LEU A 10 34.99 6.29 23.22
C LEU A 10 34.99 4.78 23.02
N LEU A 11 33.83 4.15 23.12
CA LEU A 11 33.62 2.79 22.60
C LEU A 11 33.46 2.87 21.09
N ALA A 12 34.50 2.49 20.37
CA ALA A 12 34.43 2.21 18.94
C ALA A 12 33.51 1.01 18.73
N VAL A 13 32.33 1.24 18.14
CA VAL A 13 31.44 0.18 17.69
C VAL A 13 32.01 -0.38 16.39
N SER A 14 32.77 -1.45 16.51
CA SER A 14 33.12 -2.30 15.36
C SER A 14 31.86 -2.98 14.84
N PRO A 15 31.68 -3.17 13.52
CA PRO A 15 30.55 -3.92 12.98
C PRO A 15 30.62 -5.34 13.54
N VAL A 16 29.59 -5.74 14.29
CA VAL A 16 29.45 -7.10 14.81
C VAL A 16 29.27 -8.02 13.61
N ARG A 17 30.30 -8.78 13.26
CA ARG A 17 30.18 -9.94 12.37
C ARG A 17 29.21 -10.91 13.01
N GLY A 18 28.12 -11.26 12.29
CA GLY A 18 27.18 -12.27 12.75
C GLY A 18 27.91 -13.57 13.11
N ALA A 19 27.50 -14.22 14.19
CA ALA A 19 28.03 -15.51 14.60
C ALA A 19 27.87 -16.54 13.48
N VAL A 20 28.87 -17.37 13.25
CA VAL A 20 28.75 -18.54 12.37
C VAL A 20 28.07 -19.64 13.18
N ILE A 21 26.92 -20.13 12.69
CA ILE A 21 26.09 -21.17 13.33
C ILE A 21 25.89 -22.35 12.37
N GLY A 22 25.65 -23.54 12.90
CA GLY A 22 25.30 -24.72 12.09
C GLY A 22 23.91 -24.61 11.48
N SER A 23 23.65 -25.30 10.36
CA SER A 23 22.33 -25.36 9.73
C SER A 23 21.24 -25.92 10.66
N ASP A 24 21.63 -26.87 11.54
CA ASP A 24 20.80 -27.46 12.60
C ASP A 24 20.40 -26.45 13.71
N GLN A 25 21.19 -25.39 13.88
CA GLN A 25 20.99 -24.38 14.91
C GLN A 25 20.15 -23.16 14.39
N ALA A 26 19.90 -23.10 13.09
CA ALA A 26 19.26 -21.95 12.46
C ALA A 26 17.87 -21.63 13.06
N ALA A 27 17.12 -22.64 13.49
CA ALA A 27 15.80 -22.46 14.11
C ALA A 27 15.86 -21.64 15.42
N GLY A 28 16.96 -21.72 16.18
CA GLY A 28 17.17 -20.94 17.41
C GLY A 28 17.61 -19.49 17.18
N HIS A 29 17.82 -19.09 15.92
CA HIS A 29 18.37 -17.79 15.56
C HIS A 29 17.45 -16.99 14.61
N VAL A 30 16.16 -17.31 14.58
CA VAL A 30 15.16 -16.63 13.76
C VAL A 30 15.14 -15.12 14.08
N ASN A 31 14.98 -14.30 13.03
CA ASN A 31 15.04 -12.83 13.04
C ASN A 31 16.41 -12.23 13.40
N LYS A 32 17.48 -13.05 13.40
CA LYS A 32 18.86 -12.56 13.56
C LYS A 32 19.61 -12.69 12.25
N THR A 33 20.52 -11.75 11.99
CA THR A 33 21.49 -11.88 10.90
C THR A 33 22.66 -12.73 11.38
N ALA A 34 22.93 -13.80 10.64
CA ALA A 34 24.00 -14.76 10.96
C ALA A 34 24.61 -15.33 9.69
N THR A 35 25.76 -15.97 9.82
CA THR A 35 26.31 -16.86 8.79
C THR A 35 25.93 -18.30 9.16
N VAL A 36 25.07 -18.92 8.34
CA VAL A 36 24.68 -20.33 8.52
C VAL A 36 25.63 -21.19 7.70
N ARG A 37 26.35 -22.10 8.37
CA ARG A 37 27.26 -23.07 7.77
C ARG A 37 26.63 -24.45 7.74
N GLY A 38 26.70 -25.13 6.61
CA GLY A 38 26.20 -26.50 6.49
C GLY A 38 26.49 -27.13 5.14
N THR A 39 26.20 -28.42 5.04
CA THR A 39 26.34 -29.19 3.80
C THR A 39 25.05 -29.10 2.99
N VAL A 40 25.15 -28.72 1.72
CA VAL A 40 24.01 -28.70 0.78
C VAL A 40 23.64 -30.15 0.46
N ALA A 41 22.49 -30.59 0.92
CA ALA A 41 21.99 -31.95 0.70
C ALA A 41 21.24 -32.09 -0.64
N GLN A 42 20.69 -31.00 -1.14
CA GLN A 42 19.95 -30.99 -2.40
C GLN A 42 19.85 -29.56 -2.96
N VAL A 43 20.00 -29.43 -4.26
CA VAL A 43 19.63 -28.22 -5.01
C VAL A 43 18.40 -28.54 -5.85
N SER A 44 17.33 -27.74 -5.70
CA SER A 44 16.09 -27.93 -6.46
C SER A 44 15.58 -26.60 -7.02
N LYS A 45 15.03 -26.64 -8.23
CA LYS A 45 14.46 -25.47 -8.88
C LYS A 45 12.97 -25.69 -9.13
N VAL A 46 12.14 -24.75 -8.66
CA VAL A 46 10.69 -24.76 -8.86
C VAL A 46 10.26 -23.39 -9.38
N GLY A 47 9.94 -23.31 -10.65
CA GLY A 47 9.69 -22.04 -11.34
C GLY A 47 10.94 -21.14 -11.31
N GLU A 48 10.79 -19.93 -10.78
CA GLU A 48 11.89 -18.96 -10.65
C GLU A 48 12.63 -19.05 -9.29
N LEU A 49 12.27 -20.02 -8.46
CA LEU A 49 12.91 -20.22 -7.16
C LEU A 49 13.91 -21.37 -7.24
N THR A 50 15.13 -21.13 -6.74
CA THR A 50 16.12 -22.18 -6.52
C THR A 50 16.35 -22.33 -5.02
N PHE A 51 16.26 -23.57 -4.55
CA PHE A 51 16.38 -23.95 -3.15
C PHE A 51 17.66 -24.74 -2.94
N LEU A 52 18.46 -24.32 -1.99
CA LEU A 52 19.57 -25.11 -1.46
C LEU A 52 19.11 -25.65 -0.09
N ASN A 53 18.85 -26.94 -0.02
CA ASN A 53 18.39 -27.63 1.19
C ASN A 53 19.58 -28.19 1.94
N PHE A 54 19.66 -27.95 3.26
CA PHE A 54 20.78 -28.28 4.11
C PHE A 54 20.46 -29.45 5.04
N GLY A 55 21.47 -30.24 5.36
CA GLY A 55 21.41 -31.41 6.24
C GLY A 55 20.72 -32.59 5.58
N ARG A 56 19.47 -32.44 5.11
CA ARG A 56 18.68 -33.45 4.39
C ARG A 56 17.96 -32.84 3.18
N PRO A 57 17.60 -33.68 2.18
CA PRO A 57 16.75 -33.23 1.09
C PRO A 57 15.36 -32.77 1.56
N HIS A 58 14.68 -31.92 0.75
CA HIS A 58 13.28 -31.60 0.98
C HIS A 58 12.42 -32.88 0.93
N PRO A 59 11.43 -33.10 1.86
CA PRO A 59 10.88 -32.16 2.82
C PRO A 59 11.58 -32.12 4.19
N ASP A 60 12.65 -32.82 4.45
CA ASP A 60 13.26 -32.98 5.78
C ASP A 60 14.47 -32.08 6.02
N SER A 61 14.68 -31.05 5.21
CA SER A 61 15.79 -30.11 5.34
C SER A 61 15.75 -29.35 6.67
N GLU A 62 16.89 -29.22 7.32
CA GLU A 62 17.08 -28.51 8.59
C GLU A 62 17.06 -27.00 8.42
N PHE A 63 17.55 -26.55 7.27
CA PHE A 63 17.61 -25.15 6.85
C PHE A 63 17.53 -25.07 5.33
N THR A 64 17.03 -23.97 4.78
CA THR A 64 16.96 -23.77 3.33
C THR A 64 17.45 -22.36 2.96
N ALA A 65 18.39 -22.27 2.01
CA ALA A 65 18.67 -21.00 1.34
C ALA A 65 17.85 -20.90 0.07
N VAL A 66 17.22 -19.75 -0.16
CA VAL A 66 16.31 -19.51 -1.28
C VAL A 66 16.87 -18.43 -2.17
N ILE A 67 17.04 -18.72 -3.46
CA ILE A 67 17.39 -17.75 -4.50
C ILE A 67 16.13 -17.45 -5.29
N GLN A 68 15.78 -16.18 -5.41
CA GLN A 68 14.63 -15.71 -6.18
C GLN A 68 15.09 -15.10 -7.50
N GLY A 69 14.52 -15.57 -8.63
CA GLY A 69 14.84 -15.09 -9.97
C GLY A 69 16.02 -15.81 -10.61
N ASP A 70 16.86 -15.09 -11.37
CA ASP A 70 17.98 -15.69 -12.10
C ASP A 70 19.06 -16.22 -11.15
N SER A 71 19.13 -17.54 -11.05
CA SER A 71 20.15 -18.25 -10.28
C SER A 71 21.51 -18.32 -10.96
N GLY A 72 21.62 -17.94 -12.25
CA GLY A 72 22.88 -17.97 -13.02
C GLY A 72 23.98 -17.08 -12.41
N ALA A 73 23.59 -15.95 -11.78
CA ALA A 73 24.53 -15.07 -11.09
C ALA A 73 25.28 -15.73 -9.92
N TYR A 74 24.76 -16.84 -9.38
CA TYR A 74 25.36 -17.60 -8.27
C TYR A 74 26.29 -18.75 -8.75
N GLY A 75 26.52 -18.85 -10.06
CA GLY A 75 27.35 -19.89 -10.66
C GLY A 75 26.66 -21.26 -10.76
N ASP A 76 27.46 -22.32 -10.86
CA ASP A 76 26.94 -23.69 -10.95
C ASP A 76 26.49 -24.19 -9.58
N LEU A 77 25.24 -23.92 -9.23
CA LEU A 77 24.67 -24.31 -7.94
C LEU A 77 24.52 -25.83 -7.79
N ALA A 78 24.33 -26.57 -8.88
CA ALA A 78 24.25 -28.06 -8.81
C ALA A 78 25.55 -28.68 -8.29
N SER A 79 26.67 -28.05 -8.62
CA SER A 79 27.97 -28.50 -8.12
C SER A 79 28.17 -28.33 -6.61
N LEU A 80 27.29 -27.65 -5.91
CA LEU A 80 27.34 -27.43 -4.46
C LEU A 80 26.74 -28.60 -3.67
N GLU A 81 26.00 -29.49 -4.29
CA GLU A 81 25.51 -30.69 -3.60
C GLU A 81 26.67 -31.51 -2.99
N GLY A 82 26.53 -31.88 -1.73
CA GLY A 82 27.54 -32.53 -0.94
C GLY A 82 28.67 -31.62 -0.42
N LYS A 83 28.67 -30.32 -0.78
CA LYS A 83 29.68 -29.37 -0.32
C LYS A 83 29.19 -28.55 0.87
N GLU A 84 30.13 -28.20 1.75
CA GLU A 84 29.87 -27.29 2.85
C GLU A 84 30.03 -25.84 2.39
N VAL A 85 29.00 -25.01 2.67
CA VAL A 85 28.94 -23.59 2.29
C VAL A 85 28.51 -22.72 3.45
N ASP A 86 28.86 -21.43 3.36
CA ASP A 86 28.46 -20.38 4.28
C ASP A 86 27.37 -19.55 3.60
N ILE A 87 26.21 -19.38 4.26
CA ILE A 87 25.09 -18.58 3.85
C ILE A 87 24.93 -17.40 4.81
N GLU A 88 25.13 -16.18 4.33
CA GLU A 88 25.00 -14.96 5.15
C GLU A 88 23.68 -14.24 4.89
N GLY A 89 22.91 -13.97 5.96
CA GLY A 89 21.67 -13.24 5.86
C GLY A 89 20.82 -13.30 7.11
N THR A 90 19.63 -12.70 7.05
CA THR A 90 18.65 -12.76 8.15
C THR A 90 17.85 -14.05 8.07
N ILE A 91 17.87 -14.82 9.14
CA ILE A 91 17.12 -16.08 9.25
C ILE A 91 15.63 -15.76 9.46
N THR A 92 14.77 -16.31 8.63
CA THR A 92 13.30 -16.20 8.72
C THR A 92 12.69 -17.59 8.79
N MET A 93 11.43 -17.67 9.26
CA MET A 93 10.69 -18.94 9.22
C MET A 93 9.74 -18.96 8.02
N HIS A 94 9.72 -20.07 7.29
CA HIS A 94 8.73 -20.33 6.24
C HIS A 94 8.17 -21.75 6.41
N LYS A 95 6.84 -21.84 6.59
CA LYS A 95 6.14 -23.12 6.83
C LYS A 95 6.81 -23.99 7.90
N GLY A 96 7.14 -23.36 9.04
CA GLY A 96 7.76 -24.04 10.16
C GLY A 96 9.25 -24.38 10.01
N ARG A 97 9.96 -23.86 8.99
CA ARG A 97 11.39 -24.13 8.73
C ARG A 97 12.21 -22.86 8.64
N PRO A 98 13.43 -22.85 9.19
CA PRO A 98 14.31 -21.71 9.07
C PRO A 98 14.85 -21.61 7.64
N GLN A 99 14.85 -20.38 7.11
CA GLN A 99 15.41 -20.08 5.80
C GLN A 99 16.11 -18.73 5.76
N ILE A 100 17.01 -18.56 4.79
CA ILE A 100 17.54 -17.26 4.37
C ILE A 100 17.22 -17.08 2.90
N VAL A 101 16.59 -15.94 2.55
CA VAL A 101 16.43 -15.53 1.16
C VAL A 101 17.68 -14.75 0.76
N LEU A 102 18.43 -15.30 -0.21
CA LEU A 102 19.66 -14.69 -0.70
C LEU A 102 19.34 -13.48 -1.58
N SER A 103 19.89 -12.34 -1.21
CA SER A 103 19.73 -11.08 -1.94
C SER A 103 20.92 -10.76 -2.86
N SER A 104 22.02 -11.50 -2.74
CA SER A 104 23.27 -11.24 -3.47
C SER A 104 24.11 -12.51 -3.56
N PRO A 105 24.84 -12.76 -4.69
CA PRO A 105 25.76 -13.89 -4.82
C PRO A 105 26.85 -13.93 -3.75
N GLN A 106 27.26 -12.77 -3.22
CA GLN A 106 28.28 -12.68 -2.17
C GLN A 106 27.82 -13.28 -0.83
N SER A 107 26.52 -13.48 -0.64
CA SER A 107 25.94 -14.12 0.54
C SER A 107 26.07 -15.65 0.55
N LEU A 108 26.57 -16.26 -0.53
CA LEU A 108 26.86 -17.69 -0.68
C LEU A 108 28.35 -17.85 -0.93
N ARG A 109 29.07 -18.59 -0.05
CA ARG A 109 30.53 -18.80 -0.18
C ARG A 109 30.88 -20.23 0.18
N PRO A 110 31.97 -20.79 -0.38
CA PRO A 110 32.56 -22.05 0.14
C PRO A 110 32.94 -21.89 1.61
N ALA A 111 32.66 -22.89 2.42
CA ALA A 111 33.00 -22.86 3.86
C ALA A 111 34.51 -22.68 4.08
N GLY A 112 34.86 -21.81 5.01
CA GLY A 112 36.26 -21.60 5.41
C GLY A 112 37.07 -20.62 4.54
N THR A 113 36.49 -19.99 3.52
CA THR A 113 37.17 -18.91 2.78
C THR A 113 37.10 -17.59 3.57
N ALA A 114 38.11 -17.39 4.45
CA ALA A 114 38.33 -16.09 5.06
C ALA A 114 38.81 -15.10 4.00
N SER A 115 38.12 -13.98 3.88
CA SER A 115 38.55 -12.83 3.05
C SER A 115 39.94 -12.37 3.55
N ARG A 116 41.00 -12.68 2.81
CA ARG A 116 42.28 -12.02 2.95
C ARG A 116 42.21 -10.68 2.20
N SER A 117 42.16 -9.61 2.94
CA SER A 117 42.68 -8.32 2.53
C SER A 117 43.60 -7.85 3.64
N GLY A 118 44.89 -8.02 3.40
CA GLY A 118 45.96 -7.46 4.20
C GLY A 118 46.15 -5.97 3.85
N PRO A 119 46.85 -5.22 4.71
CA PRO A 119 46.83 -3.78 4.70
C PRO A 119 47.96 -3.19 3.83
N ASP A 120 47.70 -2.12 3.14
CA ASP A 120 48.72 -1.15 2.82
C ASP A 120 48.28 0.25 3.29
N GLU A 121 49.09 0.74 4.20
CA GLU A 121 49.10 2.07 4.78
C GLU A 121 49.32 3.15 3.72
N LYS A 122 48.48 4.21 3.76
CA LYS A 122 49.05 5.56 3.81
C LYS A 122 48.01 6.56 4.28
N THR A 123 48.36 7.17 5.40
CA THR A 123 47.91 8.43 5.99
C THR A 123 47.38 9.46 5.02
N SER A 124 46.18 10.05 5.30
CA SER A 124 46.02 11.53 5.34
C SER A 124 44.64 11.92 5.90
N SER A 125 44.71 12.73 6.96
CA SER A 125 43.80 13.80 7.40
C SER A 125 42.30 13.58 7.46
N ALA A 126 41.80 13.81 8.67
CA ALA A 126 40.40 14.05 9.02
C ALA A 126 39.79 15.16 8.15
N GLU A 127 38.63 14.85 7.57
CA GLU A 127 37.66 15.86 7.14
C GLU A 127 36.23 15.44 7.45
N ALA A 128 35.46 16.44 7.82
CA ALA A 128 34.12 16.40 8.37
C ALA A 128 33.11 15.66 7.48
N SER A 129 32.08 15.11 8.12
CA SER A 129 30.87 14.60 7.48
C SER A 129 30.31 15.56 6.44
N PRO A 130 30.09 15.15 5.20
CA PRO A 130 29.46 16.04 4.24
C PRO A 130 27.97 16.11 4.53
N THR A 131 27.51 17.26 4.97
CA THR A 131 26.17 17.77 4.68
C THR A 131 25.92 17.52 3.19
N LEU A 132 24.86 16.80 2.85
CA LEU A 132 24.43 16.61 1.47
C LEU A 132 24.23 17.98 0.82
N ALA A 133 25.25 18.44 0.13
CA ALA A 133 25.15 19.56 -0.79
C ALA A 133 24.25 19.10 -1.97
N PRO A 134 23.41 19.98 -2.53
CA PRO A 134 22.67 19.67 -3.75
C PRO A 134 23.67 19.25 -4.83
N LEU A 135 23.42 18.08 -5.43
CA LEU A 135 24.17 17.60 -6.58
C LEU A 135 24.16 18.70 -7.66
N PRO A 136 25.29 18.96 -8.35
CA PRO A 136 25.31 19.98 -9.38
C PRO A 136 24.31 19.60 -10.48
N PHE A 137 23.29 20.41 -10.64
CA PHE A 137 22.42 20.40 -11.81
C PHE A 137 23.33 20.56 -13.04
N ASN A 138 23.42 19.49 -13.81
CA ASN A 138 23.98 19.60 -15.14
C ASN A 138 22.98 20.43 -15.95
N SER A 139 23.33 21.66 -16.30
CA SER A 139 22.48 22.70 -16.87
C SER A 139 22.21 22.54 -18.36
N ALA A 140 22.00 21.30 -18.80
CA ALA A 140 21.34 21.05 -20.08
C ALA A 140 19.82 21.08 -19.82
N SER A 141 19.13 22.07 -20.37
CA SER A 141 17.67 22.09 -20.36
C SER A 141 17.13 20.74 -20.81
N PRO A 142 16.13 20.17 -20.10
CA PRO A 142 15.58 18.88 -20.50
C PRO A 142 15.11 18.95 -21.97
N PRO A 143 15.25 17.85 -22.74
CA PRO A 143 14.75 17.81 -24.11
C PRO A 143 13.31 18.32 -24.18
N PRO A 144 12.88 18.99 -25.26
CA PRO A 144 11.51 19.44 -25.41
C PRO A 144 10.55 18.26 -25.26
N ALA A 145 9.39 18.53 -24.65
CA ALA A 145 8.39 17.49 -24.44
C ALA A 145 7.82 17.00 -25.79
N VAL A 146 7.77 15.68 -25.95
CA VAL A 146 7.21 15.02 -27.14
C VAL A 146 5.79 14.55 -26.84
N PRO A 147 4.78 14.87 -27.68
CA PRO A 147 3.43 14.39 -27.49
C PRO A 147 3.32 12.88 -27.76
N LEU A 148 2.39 12.20 -27.08
CA LEU A 148 2.20 10.75 -27.22
C LEU A 148 1.88 10.28 -28.64
N ASP A 149 1.33 11.15 -29.49
CA ASP A 149 0.97 10.81 -30.87
C ASP A 149 2.16 10.90 -31.85
N ALA A 150 3.28 11.46 -31.41
CA ALA A 150 4.50 11.62 -32.23
C ALA A 150 5.64 10.65 -31.85
N LEU A 151 5.41 9.68 -30.98
CA LEU A 151 6.47 8.83 -30.42
C LEU A 151 7.24 8.01 -31.50
N ALA A 152 6.58 7.62 -32.58
CA ALA A 152 7.19 6.80 -33.63
C ALA A 152 8.47 7.43 -34.21
N ASP A 153 8.52 8.75 -34.34
CA ASP A 153 9.63 9.50 -34.93
C ASP A 153 10.83 9.64 -33.97
N TYR A 154 10.65 9.21 -32.72
CA TYR A 154 11.64 9.40 -31.65
C TYR A 154 12.18 8.08 -31.08
N ILE A 155 11.86 6.94 -31.66
CA ILE A 155 12.42 5.64 -31.25
C ILE A 155 13.96 5.69 -31.30
N GLY A 156 14.60 5.24 -30.23
CA GLY A 156 16.07 5.28 -30.05
C GLY A 156 16.63 6.62 -29.56
N LYS A 157 15.81 7.67 -29.44
CA LYS A 157 16.24 8.99 -28.96
C LYS A 157 15.88 9.19 -27.46
N THR A 158 16.66 10.02 -26.78
CA THR A 158 16.26 10.53 -25.45
C THR A 158 15.18 11.57 -25.61
N VAL A 159 14.04 11.34 -24.97
CA VAL A 159 12.86 12.21 -25.01
C VAL A 159 12.40 12.59 -23.61
N THR A 160 11.66 13.67 -23.53
CA THR A 160 10.86 14.04 -22.36
C THR A 160 9.39 13.91 -22.71
N ILE A 161 8.64 13.22 -21.89
CA ILE A 161 7.17 13.09 -21.99
C ILE A 161 6.56 13.80 -20.79
N VAL A 162 5.56 14.62 -21.04
CA VAL A 162 4.76 15.26 -19.98
C VAL A 162 3.32 14.89 -20.21
N ASP A 163 2.81 13.96 -19.41
CA ASP A 163 1.44 13.48 -19.55
C ASP A 163 0.93 12.87 -18.22
N THR A 164 -0.36 12.56 -18.19
CA THR A 164 -1.04 11.98 -17.02
C THR A 164 -0.89 10.46 -17.01
N VAL A 165 -0.47 9.91 -15.89
CA VAL A 165 -0.43 8.44 -15.67
C VAL A 165 -1.85 7.90 -15.60
N LYS A 166 -2.28 7.13 -16.59
CA LYS A 166 -3.64 6.57 -16.69
C LYS A 166 -3.83 5.28 -15.89
N ALA A 167 -2.78 4.48 -15.79
CA ALA A 167 -2.81 3.25 -15.00
C ALA A 167 -1.42 2.90 -14.48
N ILE A 168 -1.38 2.21 -13.34
CA ILE A 168 -0.17 1.62 -12.77
C ILE A 168 -0.40 0.13 -12.67
N SER A 169 0.47 -0.66 -13.30
CA SER A 169 0.41 -2.11 -13.25
C SER A 169 1.77 -2.70 -12.86
N SER A 170 1.78 -3.96 -12.46
CA SER A 170 3.02 -4.69 -12.18
C SER A 170 2.93 -6.08 -12.79
N SER A 171 4.00 -6.51 -13.45
CA SER A 171 4.10 -7.88 -13.95
C SER A 171 4.19 -8.86 -12.78
N PRO A 172 3.30 -9.86 -12.68
CA PRO A 172 3.38 -10.89 -11.64
C PRO A 172 4.68 -11.70 -11.71
N HIS A 173 5.21 -11.91 -12.91
CA HIS A 173 6.39 -12.74 -13.16
C HIS A 173 7.69 -11.98 -12.91
N SER A 174 7.88 -10.82 -13.55
CA SER A 174 9.14 -10.06 -13.44
C SER A 174 9.15 -9.04 -12.29
N GLY A 175 8.00 -8.73 -11.71
CA GLY A 175 7.84 -7.68 -10.72
C GLY A 175 8.10 -6.26 -11.26
N ILE A 176 8.30 -6.09 -12.59
CA ILE A 176 8.43 -4.78 -13.22
C ILE A 176 7.13 -4.00 -13.03
N ARG A 177 7.26 -2.75 -12.61
CA ARG A 177 6.13 -1.81 -12.57
C ARG A 177 6.08 -1.00 -13.86
N TYR A 178 4.87 -0.76 -14.33
CA TYR A 178 4.57 0.03 -15.52
C TYR A 178 3.71 1.23 -15.14
N LEU A 179 4.12 2.41 -15.57
CA LEU A 179 3.27 3.59 -15.62
C LEU A 179 2.76 3.72 -17.05
N ASN A 180 1.47 3.60 -17.25
CA ASN A 180 0.85 3.60 -18.59
C ASN A 180 0.26 4.98 -18.88
N PHE A 181 0.57 5.50 -20.08
CA PHE A 181 0.12 6.79 -20.58
C PHE A 181 -0.80 6.61 -21.80
N GLY A 182 -1.72 7.55 -21.97
CA GLY A 182 -2.78 7.49 -22.97
C GLY A 182 -3.96 6.65 -22.50
N ASP A 183 -3.77 5.37 -22.17
CA ASP A 183 -4.79 4.46 -21.65
C ASP A 183 -4.16 3.37 -20.77
N ALA A 184 -4.99 2.50 -20.18
CA ALA A 184 -4.55 1.29 -19.50
C ALA A 184 -4.13 0.20 -20.50
N TYR A 185 -3.33 -0.78 -20.03
CA TYR A 185 -2.92 -1.93 -20.83
C TYR A 185 -4.12 -2.73 -21.34
N PRO A 186 -4.11 -3.22 -22.60
CA PRO A 186 -3.07 -3.07 -23.62
C PRO A 186 -3.25 -1.87 -24.58
N ARG A 187 -4.09 -0.88 -24.25
CA ARG A 187 -4.39 0.27 -25.11
C ARG A 187 -3.47 1.48 -24.86
N GLN A 188 -2.46 1.34 -24.01
CA GLN A 188 -1.51 2.42 -23.71
C GLN A 188 -0.72 2.86 -24.93
N LYS A 189 -0.45 4.17 -25.03
CA LYS A 189 0.40 4.74 -26.06
C LYS A 189 1.89 4.67 -25.70
N LEU A 190 2.20 4.68 -24.38
CA LEU A 190 3.55 4.61 -23.82
C LEU A 190 3.51 3.91 -22.46
N SER A 191 4.57 3.16 -22.15
CA SER A 191 4.83 2.64 -20.81
C SER A 191 6.17 3.12 -20.27
N ALA A 192 6.21 3.67 -19.05
CA ALA A 192 7.46 3.82 -18.31
C ALA A 192 7.66 2.59 -17.40
N LYS A 193 8.82 1.94 -17.53
CA LYS A 193 9.16 0.66 -16.86
C LYS A 193 10.08 0.92 -15.67
N ILE A 194 9.79 0.32 -14.53
CA ILE A 194 10.58 0.44 -13.30
C ILE A 194 10.88 -0.96 -12.77
N ALA A 195 12.16 -1.29 -12.63
CA ALA A 195 12.59 -2.59 -12.13
C ALA A 195 12.21 -2.80 -10.64
N LYS A 196 12.16 -4.08 -10.21
CA LYS A 196 11.70 -4.49 -8.88
C LYS A 196 12.59 -3.95 -7.75
N ASP A 197 13.86 -3.86 -7.98
CA ASP A 197 14.92 -3.46 -7.02
C ASP A 197 15.01 -1.94 -6.79
N LEU A 198 14.44 -1.12 -7.67
CA LEU A 198 14.46 0.34 -7.58
C LEU A 198 13.39 0.86 -6.59
N LYS A 199 13.63 0.67 -5.28
CA LYS A 199 12.65 0.91 -4.22
C LYS A 199 12.13 2.35 -4.21
N ASP A 200 13.02 3.35 -4.25
CA ASP A 200 12.65 4.76 -4.14
C ASP A 200 11.84 5.22 -5.36
N LEU A 201 12.26 4.82 -6.56
CA LEU A 201 11.54 5.11 -7.79
C LEU A 201 10.16 4.42 -7.82
N ARG A 202 10.07 3.20 -7.29
CA ARG A 202 8.79 2.48 -7.14
C ARG A 202 7.88 3.15 -6.11
N GLN A 203 8.43 3.67 -5.03
CA GLN A 203 7.68 4.42 -4.03
C GLN A 203 7.11 5.69 -4.63
N LEU A 204 7.94 6.50 -5.31
CA LEU A 204 7.50 7.70 -6.02
C LEU A 204 6.42 7.36 -7.06
N SER A 205 6.67 6.35 -7.90
CA SER A 205 5.74 5.95 -8.97
C SER A 205 4.37 5.51 -8.44
N GLY A 206 4.31 4.90 -7.26
CA GLY A 206 3.04 4.53 -6.61
C GLY A 206 2.13 5.72 -6.27
N ARG A 207 2.67 6.93 -6.29
CA ARG A 207 1.97 8.19 -5.99
C ARG A 207 1.59 8.99 -7.24
N THR A 208 1.90 8.47 -8.44
CA THR A 208 1.73 9.22 -9.70
C THR A 208 0.42 8.93 -10.43
N LEU A 209 -0.36 7.94 -9.98
CA LEU A 209 -1.62 7.61 -10.64
C LEU A 209 -2.50 8.86 -10.80
N CYS A 210 -2.89 9.12 -12.04
CA CYS A 210 -3.66 10.29 -12.47
C CYS A 210 -3.02 11.67 -12.23
N LEU A 211 -1.75 11.70 -11.82
CA LEU A 211 -0.99 12.94 -11.80
C LEU A 211 -0.28 13.13 -13.15
N GLN A 212 -0.13 14.38 -13.54
CA GLN A 212 0.76 14.74 -14.63
C GLN A 212 2.21 14.57 -14.16
N VAL A 213 2.98 13.83 -14.93
CA VAL A 213 4.39 13.59 -14.63
C VAL A 213 5.26 13.93 -15.83
N ARG A 214 6.49 14.28 -15.56
CA ARG A 214 7.57 14.39 -16.53
C ARG A 214 8.39 13.12 -16.46
N VAL A 215 8.50 12.41 -17.59
CA VAL A 215 9.31 11.21 -17.74
C VAL A 215 10.39 11.51 -18.78
N THR A 216 11.66 11.30 -18.44
CA THR A 216 12.78 11.53 -19.36
C THR A 216 13.61 10.26 -19.50
N GLY A 217 13.90 9.85 -20.72
CA GLY A 217 14.70 8.66 -21.00
C GLY A 217 14.75 8.28 -22.48
N VAL A 218 15.46 7.21 -22.79
CA VAL A 218 15.52 6.69 -24.17
C VAL A 218 14.22 5.98 -24.51
N LEU A 219 13.61 6.34 -25.61
CA LEU A 219 12.38 5.74 -26.09
C LEU A 219 12.72 4.44 -26.87
N GLU A 220 12.23 3.33 -26.37
CA GLU A 220 12.45 2.00 -26.91
C GLU A 220 11.18 1.50 -27.65
N SER A 221 11.37 0.74 -28.72
CA SER A 221 10.29 -0.03 -29.34
C SER A 221 10.22 -1.41 -28.69
N THR A 222 9.07 -1.81 -28.16
CA THR A 222 8.87 -3.13 -27.56
C THR A 222 7.67 -3.84 -28.16
N LYS A 223 7.52 -5.15 -27.90
CA LYS A 223 6.37 -5.93 -28.37
C LYS A 223 5.02 -5.38 -27.89
N ASP A 224 5.02 -4.69 -26.74
CA ASP A 224 3.82 -4.13 -26.13
C ASP A 224 3.68 -2.61 -26.41
N GLY A 225 4.43 -2.09 -27.40
CA GLY A 225 4.44 -0.68 -27.80
C GLY A 225 5.66 0.11 -27.31
N PRO A 226 5.66 1.44 -27.49
CA PRO A 226 6.73 2.32 -27.04
C PRO A 226 6.93 2.27 -25.54
N ALA A 227 8.20 2.30 -25.07
CA ALA A 227 8.51 2.30 -23.65
C ALA A 227 9.75 3.13 -23.33
N ILE A 228 9.82 3.62 -22.08
CA ILE A 228 11.00 4.24 -21.47
C ILE A 228 11.35 3.44 -20.21
N THR A 229 12.59 2.97 -20.11
CA THR A 229 13.07 2.30 -18.91
C THR A 229 13.65 3.34 -17.95
N LEU A 230 13.07 3.44 -16.74
CA LEU A 230 13.50 4.34 -15.69
C LEU A 230 14.46 3.62 -14.74
N THR A 231 15.62 4.25 -14.48
CA THR A 231 16.70 3.71 -13.64
C THR A 231 17.07 4.61 -12.48
N THR A 232 16.71 5.91 -12.56
CA THR A 232 17.05 6.93 -11.57
C THR A 232 15.84 7.82 -11.24
N LEU A 233 15.82 8.40 -10.03
CA LEU A 233 14.71 9.23 -9.55
C LEU A 233 14.46 10.49 -10.37
N ASP A 234 15.51 11.11 -10.88
CA ASP A 234 15.43 12.34 -11.68
C ASP A 234 14.71 12.15 -13.03
N GLN A 235 14.62 10.91 -13.51
CA GLN A 235 13.86 10.57 -14.71
C GLN A 235 12.34 10.63 -14.54
N LEU A 236 11.84 10.69 -13.30
CA LEU A 236 10.40 10.77 -12.98
C LEU A 236 10.13 11.93 -12.04
N GLN A 237 9.43 12.95 -12.52
CA GLN A 237 9.06 14.12 -11.74
C GLN A 237 7.55 14.33 -11.80
N ILE A 238 6.91 14.58 -10.66
CA ILE A 238 5.51 15.03 -10.63
C ILE A 238 5.49 16.49 -11.07
N VAL A 239 4.68 16.81 -12.08
CA VAL A 239 4.47 18.20 -12.50
C VAL A 239 3.52 18.83 -11.49
N GLU A 240 4.05 19.81 -10.75
CA GLU A 240 3.23 20.53 -9.77
C GLU A 240 2.18 21.38 -10.50
N ASP A 241 0.92 21.07 -10.28
CA ASP A 241 -0.19 21.87 -10.75
C ASP A 241 -0.91 22.48 -9.53
N ASP A 242 -0.74 23.77 -9.32
CA ASP A 242 -1.37 24.50 -8.21
C ASP A 242 -2.84 24.82 -8.42
N SER A 243 -3.35 24.46 -9.57
CA SER A 243 -4.64 24.90 -10.06
C SER A 243 -5.85 24.21 -9.44
N ILE A 244 -5.67 23.08 -8.68
CA ILE A 244 -6.81 22.47 -8.01
C ILE A 244 -7.24 23.28 -6.78
N ASP A 245 -8.47 23.76 -6.81
CA ASP A 245 -9.12 24.33 -5.64
C ASP A 245 -9.85 23.23 -4.87
N LEU A 246 -9.40 22.97 -3.64
CA LEU A 246 -9.99 21.94 -2.78
C LEU A 246 -11.39 22.31 -2.27
N LEU A 247 -11.80 23.58 -2.30
CA LEU A 247 -13.12 24.01 -1.85
C LEU A 247 -14.17 23.81 -2.92
N THR A 248 -13.86 24.13 -4.16
CA THR A 248 -14.78 23.95 -5.30
C THR A 248 -14.66 22.58 -5.94
N LEU A 249 -13.56 21.86 -5.68
CA LEU A 249 -13.21 20.58 -6.29
C LEU A 249 -13.19 20.63 -7.83
N SER A 250 -12.96 21.81 -8.39
CA SER A 250 -12.87 22.01 -9.83
C SER A 250 -11.41 21.84 -10.26
N PRO A 251 -11.03 20.70 -10.86
CA PRO A 251 -9.69 20.52 -11.38
C PRO A 251 -9.58 21.24 -12.73
N PRO A 252 -8.65 22.17 -12.89
CA PRO A 252 -8.40 22.82 -14.17
C PRO A 252 -7.40 22.05 -15.02
N GLY A 253 -7.20 22.52 -16.24
CA GLY A 253 -6.16 22.03 -17.14
C GLY A 253 -6.27 20.53 -17.46
N PRO A 254 -5.19 19.77 -17.32
CA PRO A 254 -5.13 18.35 -17.72
C PRO A 254 -6.08 17.44 -16.94
N TYR A 255 -6.61 17.91 -15.82
CA TYR A 255 -7.52 17.17 -14.94
C TYR A 255 -9.00 17.52 -15.12
N ALA A 256 -9.35 18.47 -16.01
CA ALA A 256 -10.72 18.96 -16.20
C ALA A 256 -11.76 17.86 -16.50
N ASN A 257 -11.32 16.78 -17.14
CA ASN A 257 -12.15 15.62 -17.49
C ASN A 257 -12.01 14.44 -16.53
N LEU A 258 -11.25 14.59 -15.41
CA LEU A 258 -11.11 13.53 -14.43
C LEU A 258 -12.40 13.41 -13.63
N PRO A 259 -13.07 12.23 -13.60
CA PRO A 259 -14.24 12.04 -12.75
C PRO A 259 -13.89 12.29 -11.28
N HIS A 260 -14.72 13.04 -10.56
CA HIS A 260 -14.53 13.34 -9.13
C HIS A 260 -14.81 12.10 -8.26
N GLU A 261 -14.19 11.00 -8.59
CA GLU A 261 -14.33 9.71 -7.92
C GLU A 261 -13.06 8.84 -8.07
N GLY A 262 -13.01 7.75 -7.33
CA GLY A 262 -11.96 6.74 -7.49
C GLY A 262 -10.63 7.12 -6.85
N GLU A 263 -9.67 6.25 -7.05
CA GLU A 263 -8.31 6.43 -6.55
C GLU A 263 -7.61 7.61 -7.24
N ALA A 264 -7.90 7.79 -8.51
CA ALA A 264 -7.37 8.84 -9.36
C ALA A 264 -7.60 10.24 -8.80
N PHE A 265 -8.87 10.58 -8.58
CA PHE A 265 -9.25 11.86 -8.00
C PHE A 265 -8.75 11.98 -6.55
N GLY A 266 -8.81 10.86 -5.80
CA GLY A 266 -8.26 10.78 -4.45
C GLY A 266 -6.76 11.11 -4.40
N GLN A 267 -5.95 10.69 -5.39
CA GLN A 267 -4.52 11.02 -5.45
C GLN A 267 -4.27 12.51 -5.67
N LEU A 268 -5.06 13.14 -6.53
CA LEU A 268 -4.97 14.58 -6.77
C LEU A 268 -5.27 15.39 -5.51
N LEU A 269 -6.34 15.01 -4.78
CA LEU A 269 -6.67 15.63 -3.49
C LEU A 269 -5.55 15.42 -2.46
N ARG A 270 -5.00 14.20 -2.37
CA ARG A 270 -3.89 13.88 -1.46
C ARG A 270 -2.67 14.73 -1.72
N TRP A 271 -2.26 14.83 -2.97
CA TRP A 271 -1.11 15.63 -3.36
C TRP A 271 -1.24 17.08 -2.89
N LYS A 272 -2.39 17.72 -3.14
CA LYS A 272 -2.65 19.11 -2.72
C LYS A 272 -2.70 19.27 -1.19
N LEU A 273 -3.34 18.34 -0.48
CA LEU A 273 -3.39 18.34 0.98
C LEU A 273 -1.99 18.19 1.61
N GLU A 274 -1.16 17.27 1.09
CA GLU A 274 0.21 17.08 1.54
C GLU A 274 1.07 18.33 1.25
N LYS A 275 0.83 19.00 0.12
CA LYS A 275 1.49 20.27 -0.21
C LYS A 275 1.14 21.34 0.82
N LEU A 276 -0.15 21.57 1.10
CA LEU A 276 -0.59 22.54 2.11
C LEU A 276 0.02 22.27 3.49
N LEU A 277 0.11 20.98 3.91
CA LEU A 277 0.75 20.63 5.17
C LEU A 277 2.25 20.91 5.15
N ARG A 278 2.95 20.62 4.04
CA ARG A 278 4.37 20.88 3.86
C ARG A 278 4.68 22.39 3.88
N GLU A 279 3.80 23.19 3.29
CA GLU A 279 3.89 24.66 3.27
C GLU A 279 3.38 25.31 4.55
N LYS A 280 2.89 24.50 5.52
CA LYS A 280 2.35 24.96 6.80
C LYS A 280 1.15 25.89 6.66
N ASN A 281 0.39 25.75 5.58
CA ASN A 281 -0.83 26.51 5.34
C ASN A 281 -2.01 25.90 6.12
N TYR A 282 -1.93 26.00 7.45
CA TYR A 282 -2.89 25.38 8.37
C TYR A 282 -4.28 26.00 8.30
N GLU A 283 -4.35 27.31 8.02
CA GLU A 283 -5.63 28.00 7.91
C GLU A 283 -6.44 27.45 6.72
N GLU A 284 -5.79 27.22 5.58
CA GLU A 284 -6.46 26.64 4.42
C GLU A 284 -6.86 25.18 4.67
N LEU A 285 -6.02 24.39 5.33
CA LEU A 285 -6.38 23.03 5.73
C LEU A 285 -7.61 23.01 6.64
N GLU A 286 -7.75 23.93 7.60
CA GLU A 286 -8.91 24.05 8.47
C GLU A 286 -10.18 24.46 7.70
N LYS A 287 -10.07 25.39 6.72
CA LYS A 287 -11.17 25.75 5.83
C LYS A 287 -11.64 24.55 5.00
N VAL A 288 -10.70 23.78 4.42
CA VAL A 288 -11.01 22.58 3.66
C VAL A 288 -11.69 21.53 4.55
N ALA A 289 -11.16 21.27 5.75
CA ALA A 289 -11.77 20.32 6.68
C ALA A 289 -13.20 20.74 7.07
N ALA A 290 -13.41 22.02 7.34
CA ALA A 290 -14.74 22.57 7.65
C ALA A 290 -15.72 22.43 6.48
N ALA A 291 -15.28 22.74 5.26
CA ALA A 291 -16.10 22.56 4.05
C ALA A 291 -16.44 21.08 3.80
N TRP A 292 -15.47 20.17 4.01
CA TRP A 292 -15.66 18.74 3.74
C TRP A 292 -16.40 17.99 4.85
N ARG A 293 -16.68 18.62 6.00
CA ARG A 293 -17.61 18.08 7.01
C ARG A 293 -19.08 18.16 6.57
N LYS A 294 -19.41 19.01 5.61
CA LYS A 294 -20.79 19.15 5.15
C LYS A 294 -21.28 17.87 4.47
N PRO A 295 -22.54 17.45 4.69
CA PRO A 295 -23.08 16.20 4.14
C PRO A 295 -23.01 16.09 2.61
N GLU A 296 -23.06 17.19 1.89
CA GLU A 296 -22.96 17.28 0.44
C GLU A 296 -21.51 17.15 -0.09
N ALA A 297 -20.50 17.30 0.76
CA ALA A 297 -19.09 17.24 0.38
C ALA A 297 -18.63 15.79 0.14
N ARG A 298 -19.10 15.21 -0.96
CA ARG A 298 -18.85 13.82 -1.34
C ARG A 298 -18.33 13.72 -2.76
N MET A 299 -17.59 12.66 -3.02
CA MET A 299 -17.25 12.23 -4.37
C MET A 299 -18.48 11.72 -5.11
N LEU A 300 -18.39 11.56 -6.44
CA LEU A 300 -19.47 11.04 -7.27
C LEU A 300 -19.93 9.63 -6.86
N ASP A 301 -19.08 8.83 -6.21
CA ASP A 301 -19.41 7.50 -5.67
C ASP A 301 -19.96 7.54 -4.22
N GLY A 302 -20.20 8.73 -3.69
CA GLY A 302 -20.71 8.95 -2.35
C GLY A 302 -19.68 8.81 -1.22
N ARG A 303 -18.39 8.65 -1.53
CA ARG A 303 -17.32 8.70 -0.51
C ARG A 303 -17.18 10.12 0.03
N TRP A 304 -16.93 10.20 1.33
CA TRP A 304 -16.72 11.48 1.99
C TRP A 304 -15.32 12.04 1.67
N ASN A 305 -15.25 13.26 1.14
CA ASN A 305 -13.97 13.96 0.95
C ASN A 305 -13.23 14.11 2.28
N LEU A 306 -13.96 14.30 3.38
CA LEU A 306 -13.40 14.34 4.72
C LEU A 306 -12.56 13.09 5.08
N SER A 307 -12.97 11.90 4.61
CA SER A 307 -12.19 10.67 4.81
C SER A 307 -10.85 10.73 4.06
N VAL A 308 -10.81 11.33 2.88
CA VAL A 308 -9.55 11.54 2.14
C VAL A 308 -8.64 12.48 2.91
N PHE A 309 -9.15 13.59 3.44
CA PHE A 309 -8.39 14.55 4.25
C PHE A 309 -7.65 13.85 5.40
N TYR A 310 -8.39 13.17 6.27
CA TYR A 310 -7.80 12.55 7.46
C TYR A 310 -6.94 11.34 7.15
N ASN A 311 -7.32 10.51 6.18
CA ASN A 311 -6.52 9.35 5.79
C ASN A 311 -5.24 9.73 5.04
N THR A 312 -5.20 10.90 4.41
CA THR A 312 -4.00 11.43 3.79
C THR A 312 -3.04 12.01 4.81
N LEU A 313 -3.51 12.96 5.61
CA LEU A 313 -2.64 13.74 6.48
C LEU A 313 -2.18 12.99 7.73
N ALA A 314 -2.89 11.93 8.13
CA ALA A 314 -2.46 11.02 9.19
C ALA A 314 -1.55 9.87 8.69
N LYS A 315 -1.29 9.78 7.38
CA LYS A 315 -0.49 8.70 6.81
C LYS A 315 0.97 9.13 6.67
N THR A 316 1.88 8.26 7.07
CA THR A 316 3.31 8.46 6.79
C THR A 316 3.65 8.13 5.33
N THR A 317 4.65 8.83 4.76
CA THR A 317 5.18 8.50 3.43
C THR A 317 6.02 7.24 3.44
N GLU A 318 6.67 6.94 4.57
CA GLU A 318 7.46 5.73 4.79
C GLU A 318 6.95 5.02 6.03
N TYR A 319 6.65 3.72 5.91
CA TYR A 319 6.26 2.88 7.05
C TYR A 319 7.50 2.45 7.83
N THR A 320 8.14 3.43 8.47
CA THR A 320 9.31 3.30 9.35
C THR A 320 9.11 4.17 10.59
N ASP A 321 9.83 3.87 11.67
CA ASP A 321 9.79 4.72 12.88
C ASP A 321 10.15 6.18 12.56
N LYS A 322 11.10 6.40 11.66
CA LYS A 322 11.46 7.73 11.17
C LYS A 322 10.29 8.43 10.46
N GLY A 323 9.63 7.74 9.54
CA GLY A 323 8.48 8.30 8.81
C GLY A 323 7.31 8.68 9.73
N PHE A 324 7.01 7.85 10.74
CA PHE A 324 6.02 8.18 11.76
C PHE A 324 6.44 9.40 12.60
N ALA A 325 7.72 9.50 12.97
CA ALA A 325 8.24 10.64 13.75
C ALA A 325 8.17 11.96 12.95
N GLU A 326 8.54 11.94 11.67
CA GLU A 326 8.48 13.12 10.80
C GLU A 326 7.04 13.60 10.59
N THR A 327 6.09 12.68 10.39
CA THR A 327 4.68 13.03 10.23
C THR A 327 4.12 13.60 11.54
N ARG A 328 4.46 12.99 12.67
CA ARG A 328 4.08 13.49 14.01
C ARG A 328 4.60 14.90 14.23
N GLN A 329 5.85 15.19 13.92
CA GLN A 329 6.44 16.51 14.09
C GLN A 329 5.65 17.59 13.33
N LYS A 330 5.24 17.33 12.07
CA LYS A 330 4.45 18.28 11.27
C LYS A 330 3.07 18.55 11.90
N LEU A 331 2.41 17.51 12.40
CA LEU A 331 1.09 17.62 13.02
C LEU A 331 1.15 18.29 14.40
N GLU A 332 2.19 18.02 15.20
CA GLU A 332 2.42 18.70 16.48
C GLU A 332 2.74 20.19 16.26
N GLU A 333 3.50 20.55 15.24
CA GLU A 333 3.73 21.96 14.88
C GLU A 333 2.41 22.66 14.53
N TRP A 334 1.53 22.00 13.77
CA TRP A 334 0.19 22.54 13.49
C TRP A 334 -0.59 22.74 14.79
N ARG A 335 -0.67 21.72 15.65
CA ARG A 335 -1.37 21.79 16.94
C ARG A 335 -0.86 22.94 17.83
N GLN A 336 0.44 23.16 17.87
CA GLN A 336 1.05 24.25 18.65
C GLN A 336 0.69 25.63 18.10
N LYS A 337 0.71 25.79 16.77
CA LYS A 337 0.37 27.06 16.11
C LYS A 337 -1.12 27.37 16.09
N ARG A 338 -1.96 26.35 16.16
CA ARG A 338 -3.42 26.45 16.07
C ARG A 338 -4.08 25.65 17.21
N PRO A 339 -3.95 26.11 18.46
CA PRO A 339 -4.34 25.34 19.66
C PRO A 339 -5.85 25.06 19.77
N HIS A 340 -6.69 25.80 19.04
CA HIS A 340 -8.15 25.60 19.03
C HIS A 340 -8.62 24.66 17.91
N ALA A 341 -7.75 24.27 16.98
CA ALA A 341 -8.08 23.36 15.89
C ALA A 341 -8.20 21.91 16.42
N ILE A 342 -9.27 21.23 16.05
CA ILE A 342 -9.45 19.79 16.37
C ILE A 342 -8.76 18.88 15.36
N GLU A 343 -8.51 19.38 14.18
CA GLU A 343 -7.94 18.64 13.04
C GLU A 343 -6.61 17.99 13.41
N PRO A 344 -5.58 18.73 13.88
CA PRO A 344 -4.28 18.13 14.18
C PRO A 344 -4.35 17.14 15.34
N VAL A 345 -5.28 17.31 16.30
CA VAL A 345 -5.46 16.37 17.41
C VAL A 345 -6.01 15.03 16.90
N ILE A 346 -7.06 15.06 16.05
CA ILE A 346 -7.63 13.86 15.46
C ILE A 346 -6.61 13.19 14.51
N LEU A 347 -5.86 13.97 13.73
CA LEU A 347 -4.82 13.48 12.84
C LEU A 347 -3.68 12.79 13.61
N LEU A 348 -3.23 13.37 14.72
CA LEU A 348 -2.24 12.75 15.61
C LEU A 348 -2.76 11.44 16.18
N ALA A 349 -4.01 11.39 16.64
CA ALA A 349 -4.61 10.16 17.15
C ALA A 349 -4.69 9.07 16.07
N LYS A 350 -5.08 9.41 14.85
CA LYS A 350 -5.08 8.47 13.72
C LYS A 350 -3.67 8.00 13.35
N LEU A 351 -2.68 8.88 13.39
CA LEU A 351 -1.27 8.54 13.18
C LEU A 351 -0.76 7.55 14.22
N GLU A 352 -1.03 7.82 15.53
CA GLU A 352 -0.64 6.91 16.62
C GLU A 352 -1.36 5.56 16.51
N GLY A 353 -2.65 5.55 16.11
CA GLY A 353 -3.37 4.33 15.79
C GLY A 353 -2.70 3.53 14.67
N GLY A 354 -2.36 4.17 13.55
CA GLY A 354 -1.62 3.54 12.45
C GLY A 354 -0.25 3.03 12.89
N TYR A 355 0.44 3.77 13.75
CA TYR A 355 1.75 3.39 14.30
C TYR A 355 1.64 2.23 15.31
N ALA A 356 0.53 2.11 16.02
CA ALA A 356 0.22 0.96 16.88
C ALA A 356 0.09 -0.33 16.04
N TRP A 357 -0.68 -0.27 14.97
CA TRP A 357 -0.84 -1.40 14.05
C TRP A 357 0.46 -1.75 13.30
N PHE A 358 1.30 -0.77 12.99
CA PHE A 358 2.65 -1.01 12.45
C PHE A 358 3.51 -1.84 13.41
N ALA A 359 3.49 -1.54 14.71
CA ALA A 359 4.25 -2.30 15.71
C ALA A 359 3.74 -3.74 15.89
N ARG A 360 2.41 -3.92 15.84
CA ARG A 360 1.80 -5.25 15.89
C ARG A 360 2.17 -6.10 14.68
N GLY A 361 2.31 -5.48 13.50
CA GLY A 361 2.48 -6.20 12.25
C GLY A 361 1.17 -6.77 11.70
N SER A 362 1.27 -7.45 10.54
CA SER A 362 0.12 -7.98 9.79
C SER A 362 -0.26 -9.42 10.14
N GLY A 363 0.58 -10.13 10.92
CA GLY A 363 0.40 -11.53 11.27
C GLY A 363 -0.78 -11.79 12.23
N TRP A 364 -1.06 -13.08 12.47
CA TRP A 364 -2.04 -13.51 13.46
C TRP A 364 -1.62 -13.14 14.88
N ALA A 365 -2.57 -13.11 15.81
CA ALA A 365 -2.31 -12.68 17.20
C ALA A 365 -1.21 -13.52 17.90
N ASN A 366 -1.16 -14.82 17.62
CA ASN A 366 -0.15 -15.74 18.16
C ASN A 366 1.26 -15.54 17.57
N THR A 367 1.41 -14.79 16.47
CA THR A 367 2.71 -14.47 15.84
C THR A 367 3.25 -13.10 16.25
N VAL A 368 2.48 -12.32 17.00
CA VAL A 368 2.88 -10.98 17.46
C VAL A 368 3.82 -11.10 18.65
N THR A 369 4.98 -10.42 18.56
CA THR A 369 5.96 -10.41 19.64
C THR A 369 5.45 -9.67 20.89
N GLU A 370 5.98 -9.99 22.08
CA GLU A 370 5.67 -9.25 23.31
C GLU A 370 5.93 -7.75 23.16
N GLU A 371 7.04 -7.39 22.52
CA GLU A 371 7.38 -5.99 22.23
C GLU A 371 6.36 -5.35 21.26
N GLY A 372 5.89 -6.09 20.23
CA GLY A 372 4.83 -5.64 19.32
C GLY A 372 3.53 -5.32 20.06
N TRP A 373 3.11 -6.18 20.99
CA TRP A 373 1.93 -5.95 21.83
C TRP A 373 2.12 -4.76 22.78
N ARG A 374 3.28 -4.65 23.45
CA ARG A 374 3.60 -3.55 24.34
C ARG A 374 3.55 -2.20 23.61
N LEU A 375 4.25 -2.09 22.49
CA LEU A 375 4.26 -0.88 21.66
C LEU A 375 2.88 -0.53 21.11
N MET A 376 2.10 -1.55 20.70
CA MET A 376 0.72 -1.32 20.27
C MET A 376 -0.12 -0.71 21.37
N GLY A 377 -0.05 -1.26 22.60
CA GLY A 377 -0.78 -0.75 23.77
C GLY A 377 -0.43 0.71 24.05
N GLU A 378 0.87 1.04 24.21
CA GLU A 378 1.34 2.39 24.50
C GLU A 378 0.89 3.43 23.45
N ARG A 379 0.94 3.06 22.18
CA ARG A 379 0.55 3.96 21.08
C ARG A 379 -0.96 4.15 21.00
N LEU A 380 -1.75 3.11 21.30
CA LEU A 380 -3.21 3.22 21.39
C LEU A 380 -3.65 4.05 22.60
N ASP A 381 -2.97 3.94 23.74
CA ASP A 381 -3.22 4.78 24.92
C ASP A 381 -2.93 6.25 24.59
N LYS A 382 -1.87 6.53 23.84
CA LYS A 382 -1.56 7.87 23.37
C LYS A 382 -2.62 8.39 22.41
N ALA A 383 -3.06 7.58 21.45
CA ALA A 383 -4.15 7.93 20.53
C ALA A 383 -5.44 8.26 21.29
N LYS A 384 -5.79 7.42 22.28
CA LYS A 384 -6.94 7.64 23.15
C LYS A 384 -6.83 8.94 23.94
N SER A 385 -5.69 9.20 24.57
CA SER A 385 -5.46 10.42 25.37
C SER A 385 -5.60 11.69 24.52
N LEU A 386 -5.13 11.67 23.26
CA LEU A 386 -5.33 12.77 22.31
C LEU A 386 -6.82 13.00 22.02
N LEU A 387 -7.58 11.96 21.74
CA LEU A 387 -9.03 12.07 21.51
C LEU A 387 -9.80 12.50 22.76
N ASP A 388 -9.43 11.99 23.94
CA ASP A 388 -10.04 12.36 25.21
C ASP A 388 -9.84 13.86 25.52
N SER A 389 -8.70 14.44 25.11
CA SER A 389 -8.41 15.88 25.33
C SER A 389 -9.37 16.84 24.62
N ILE A 390 -10.14 16.34 23.65
CA ILE A 390 -11.17 17.09 22.91
C ILE A 390 -12.52 16.37 22.93
N SER A 391 -12.79 15.57 23.98
CA SER A 391 -14.01 14.74 24.07
C SER A 391 -15.31 15.54 24.16
N ASP A 392 -15.26 16.75 24.68
CA ASP A 392 -16.37 17.73 24.70
C ASP A 392 -16.79 18.17 23.29
N ARG A 393 -15.85 18.08 22.33
CA ARG A 393 -16.02 18.45 20.92
C ARG A 393 -16.16 17.25 19.99
N ARG A 394 -16.31 16.03 20.51
CA ARG A 394 -16.27 14.75 19.76
C ARG A 394 -17.27 14.65 18.61
N LEU A 395 -18.41 15.33 18.73
CA LEU A 395 -19.47 15.32 17.72
C LEU A 395 -19.31 16.42 16.63
N GLU A 396 -18.34 17.34 16.77
CA GLU A 396 -18.06 18.34 15.76
C GLU A 396 -17.47 17.73 14.47
N CYS A 397 -16.80 16.58 14.59
CA CYS A 397 -16.18 15.91 13.44
C CYS A 397 -16.35 14.39 13.53
N PRO A 398 -16.94 13.75 12.50
CA PRO A 398 -17.13 12.30 12.53
C PRO A 398 -15.83 11.50 12.58
N GLN A 399 -14.72 12.09 12.20
CA GLN A 399 -13.41 11.43 12.25
C GLN A 399 -12.91 11.18 13.68
N TRP A 400 -13.41 11.91 14.69
CA TRP A 400 -13.09 11.61 16.09
C TRP A 400 -13.54 10.19 16.46
N THR A 401 -14.82 9.88 16.24
CA THR A 401 -15.35 8.53 16.49
C THR A 401 -14.69 7.47 15.63
N ASN A 402 -14.43 7.78 14.35
CA ASN A 402 -13.74 6.83 13.46
C ASN A 402 -12.30 6.51 13.94
N ALA A 403 -11.57 7.50 14.48
CA ALA A 403 -10.28 7.27 15.11
C ALA A 403 -10.42 6.44 16.41
N MET A 404 -11.46 6.75 17.24
CA MET A 404 -11.72 6.00 18.46
C MET A 404 -12.14 4.54 18.20
N GLN A 405 -12.79 4.24 17.07
CA GLN A 405 -13.06 2.85 16.65
C GLN A 405 -11.76 2.04 16.43
N THR A 406 -10.72 2.67 15.91
CA THR A 406 -9.39 2.03 15.77
C THR A 406 -8.78 1.71 17.14
N VAL A 407 -8.92 2.62 18.11
CA VAL A 407 -8.50 2.41 19.49
C VAL A 407 -9.31 1.28 20.13
N ALA A 408 -10.63 1.33 20.00
CA ALA A 408 -11.54 0.36 20.57
C ALA A 408 -11.26 -1.06 20.08
N LEU A 409 -11.00 -1.24 18.77
CA LEU A 409 -10.61 -2.50 18.18
C LEU A 409 -9.30 -3.01 18.78
N GLY A 410 -8.25 -2.19 18.79
CA GLY A 410 -6.93 -2.62 19.24
C GLY A 410 -6.82 -2.84 20.75
N GLN A 411 -7.66 -2.17 21.56
CA GLN A 411 -7.76 -2.36 23.01
C GLN A 411 -8.83 -3.39 23.43
N GLY A 412 -9.56 -4.00 22.50
CA GLY A 412 -10.58 -4.99 22.80
C GLY A 412 -11.72 -4.46 23.65
N TRP A 413 -12.28 -3.29 23.31
CA TRP A 413 -13.37 -2.72 24.12
C TRP A 413 -14.61 -3.60 24.12
N PRO A 414 -15.30 -3.70 25.28
CA PRO A 414 -16.57 -4.41 25.36
C PRO A 414 -17.62 -3.86 24.39
N ASP A 415 -18.41 -4.74 23.79
CA ASP A 415 -19.45 -4.42 22.80
C ASP A 415 -20.39 -3.30 23.27
N GLY A 416 -20.85 -3.34 24.52
CA GLY A 416 -21.75 -2.32 25.06
C GLY A 416 -21.14 -0.91 25.01
N LYS A 417 -19.83 -0.78 25.26
CA LYS A 417 -19.12 0.50 25.19
C LYS A 417 -19.00 1.00 23.75
N VAL A 418 -18.67 0.11 22.81
CA VAL A 418 -18.59 0.45 21.37
C VAL A 418 -19.95 0.84 20.83
N LYS A 419 -21.00 0.06 21.13
CA LYS A 419 -22.38 0.35 20.71
C LYS A 419 -22.90 1.67 21.26
N GLY A 420 -22.60 2.00 22.52
CA GLY A 420 -22.96 3.31 23.12
C GLY A 420 -22.31 4.48 22.39
N MET A 421 -21.00 4.39 22.12
CA MET A 421 -20.27 5.41 21.35
C MET A 421 -20.82 5.58 19.94
N LEU A 422 -21.10 4.46 19.25
CA LEU A 422 -21.65 4.48 17.89
C LEU A 422 -23.08 5.01 17.84
N ALA A 423 -23.94 4.70 18.83
CA ALA A 423 -25.29 5.22 18.90
C ALA A 423 -25.30 6.75 18.95
N GLU A 424 -24.42 7.34 19.76
CA GLU A 424 -24.27 8.81 19.85
C GLU A 424 -23.73 9.40 18.54
N ALA A 425 -22.68 8.79 17.97
CA ALA A 425 -22.07 9.25 16.73
C ALA A 425 -23.03 9.17 15.53
N THR A 426 -23.78 8.07 15.40
CA THR A 426 -24.75 7.88 14.32
C THR A 426 -25.99 8.73 14.46
N ALA A 427 -26.36 9.14 15.67
CA ALA A 427 -27.40 10.15 15.88
C ALA A 427 -26.98 11.53 15.34
N ALA A 428 -25.71 11.92 15.53
CA ALA A 428 -25.15 13.18 15.02
C ALA A 428 -24.83 13.12 13.50
N TRP A 429 -24.30 11.98 13.03
CA TRP A 429 -23.83 11.80 11.66
C TRP A 429 -24.37 10.51 11.04
N PRO A 430 -25.70 10.40 10.82
CA PRO A 430 -26.31 9.12 10.42
C PRO A 430 -25.83 8.61 9.07
N GLU A 431 -25.51 9.49 8.13
CA GLU A 431 -25.02 9.12 6.80
C GLU A 431 -23.51 8.94 6.71
N TYR A 432 -22.77 9.04 7.83
CA TYR A 432 -21.34 8.83 7.82
C TYR A 432 -21.03 7.33 7.78
N TRP A 433 -21.21 6.72 6.61
CA TRP A 433 -21.10 5.27 6.42
C TRP A 433 -19.75 4.64 6.84
N PRO A 434 -18.59 5.37 6.93
CA PRO A 434 -17.37 4.76 7.45
C PRO A 434 -17.48 4.21 8.88
N TYR A 435 -18.40 4.71 9.71
CA TYR A 435 -18.69 4.14 11.03
C TYR A 435 -19.15 2.69 10.94
N TYR A 436 -20.10 2.45 10.03
CA TYR A 436 -20.70 1.14 9.84
C TYR A 436 -19.72 0.14 9.23
N SER A 437 -18.86 0.59 8.30
CA SER A 437 -17.81 -0.25 7.74
C SER A 437 -16.73 -0.60 8.76
N ALA A 438 -16.33 0.35 9.62
CA ALA A 438 -15.36 0.09 10.68
C ALA A 438 -15.91 -0.87 11.74
N GLU A 439 -17.19 -0.77 12.09
CA GLU A 439 -17.83 -1.71 13.00
C GLU A 439 -17.97 -3.10 12.37
N ALA A 440 -18.40 -3.21 11.13
CA ALA A 440 -18.46 -4.49 10.43
C ALA A 440 -17.07 -5.15 10.31
N HIS A 441 -16.00 -4.35 10.14
CA HIS A 441 -14.64 -4.85 10.19
C HIS A 441 -14.28 -5.42 11.57
N ARG A 442 -14.66 -4.75 12.66
CA ARG A 442 -14.46 -5.23 14.04
C ARG A 442 -15.18 -6.56 14.30
N LEU A 443 -16.33 -6.76 13.68
CA LEU A 443 -17.16 -7.96 13.82
C LEU A 443 -16.69 -9.15 12.93
N LEU A 444 -15.59 -9.00 12.19
CA LEU A 444 -14.99 -10.14 11.47
C LEU A 444 -14.45 -11.18 12.46
N PRO A 445 -14.56 -12.49 12.18
CA PRO A 445 -14.06 -13.56 13.05
C PRO A 445 -12.57 -13.39 13.43
N ARG A 446 -11.73 -12.91 12.52
CA ARG A 446 -10.31 -12.65 12.79
C ARG A 446 -10.06 -11.57 13.87
N TRP A 447 -11.06 -10.78 14.22
CA TRP A 447 -10.99 -9.74 15.26
C TRP A 447 -11.87 -10.08 16.48
N GLY A 448 -12.36 -11.32 16.58
CA GLY A 448 -13.13 -11.82 17.71
C GLY A 448 -14.64 -11.74 17.55
N GLY A 449 -15.14 -11.33 16.38
CA GLY A 449 -16.57 -11.42 16.06
C GLY A 449 -17.02 -12.88 15.89
N ALA A 450 -18.29 -13.14 16.15
CA ALA A 450 -18.87 -14.47 15.90
C ALA A 450 -19.05 -14.72 14.39
N PRO A 451 -18.96 -15.99 13.93
CA PRO A 451 -19.29 -16.32 12.55
C PRO A 451 -20.69 -15.83 12.15
N GLY A 452 -20.81 -15.15 11.02
CA GLY A 452 -22.05 -14.57 10.51
C GLY A 452 -22.48 -13.26 11.19
N GLU A 453 -21.71 -12.72 12.14
CA GLU A 453 -22.10 -11.52 12.89
C GLU A 453 -22.00 -10.25 12.03
N TRP A 454 -20.91 -10.04 11.32
CA TRP A 454 -20.76 -8.88 10.45
C TRP A 454 -21.72 -8.91 9.26
N GLU A 455 -22.05 -10.12 8.76
CA GLU A 455 -23.03 -10.32 7.69
C GLU A 455 -24.44 -9.91 8.15
N LYS A 456 -24.86 -10.33 9.36
CA LYS A 456 -26.12 -9.88 9.99
C LYS A 456 -26.11 -8.37 10.21
N TYR A 457 -24.99 -7.83 10.69
CA TYR A 457 -24.82 -6.39 10.90
C TYR A 457 -25.01 -5.61 9.59
N SER A 458 -24.43 -6.06 8.47
CA SER A 458 -24.56 -5.41 7.18
C SER A 458 -26.00 -5.26 6.69
N ARG A 459 -26.90 -6.12 7.19
CA ARG A 459 -28.32 -6.22 6.79
C ARG A 459 -29.29 -5.66 7.84
N SER A 460 -28.79 -5.17 8.96
CA SER A 460 -29.65 -4.79 10.10
C SER A 460 -30.24 -3.38 10.02
N PHE A 461 -29.87 -2.60 9.02
CA PHE A 461 -30.25 -1.19 8.93
C PHE A 461 -31.48 -0.99 8.05
N PRO A 462 -32.48 -0.19 8.49
CA PRO A 462 -33.68 0.08 7.71
C PRO A 462 -33.47 1.23 6.71
N GLY A 463 -34.42 1.36 5.78
CA GLY A 463 -34.53 2.49 4.88
C GLY A 463 -33.48 2.56 3.78
N GLY A 464 -33.36 3.73 3.14
CA GLY A 464 -32.48 3.94 1.99
C GLY A 464 -31.00 3.81 2.32
N LEU A 465 -30.57 4.29 3.49
CA LEU A 465 -29.20 4.09 3.97
C LEU A 465 -28.91 2.61 4.23
N GLY A 466 -29.86 1.87 4.84
CA GLY A 466 -29.69 0.44 5.08
C GLY A 466 -29.47 -0.35 3.79
N LYS A 467 -30.21 -0.01 2.73
CA LYS A 467 -29.99 -0.58 1.40
C LYS A 467 -28.57 -0.29 0.88
N GLU A 468 -28.09 0.94 0.98
CA GLU A 468 -26.71 1.25 0.58
C GLU A 468 -25.67 0.49 1.43
N LEU A 469 -25.88 0.37 2.74
CA LEU A 469 -25.00 -0.33 3.65
C LEU A 469 -24.91 -1.84 3.34
N SER A 470 -26.01 -2.46 2.87
CA SER A 470 -26.00 -3.86 2.45
C SER A 470 -25.12 -4.15 1.22
N ALA A 471 -24.69 -3.10 0.49
CA ALA A 471 -23.69 -3.21 -0.55
C ALA A 471 -22.32 -2.69 -0.09
N ARG A 472 -22.27 -1.51 0.56
CA ARG A 472 -21.01 -0.86 0.96
C ARG A 472 -20.21 -1.67 1.97
N ILE A 473 -20.87 -2.29 2.95
CA ILE A 473 -20.20 -3.10 3.99
C ILE A 473 -19.59 -4.35 3.39
N PRO A 474 -20.32 -5.22 2.66
CA PRO A 474 -19.71 -6.38 2.00
C PRO A 474 -18.60 -5.97 1.02
N TRP A 475 -18.81 -4.90 0.25
CA TRP A 475 -17.76 -4.37 -0.62
C TRP A 475 -16.48 -4.00 0.18
N SER A 476 -16.60 -3.37 1.35
CA SER A 476 -15.43 -2.99 2.16
C SER A 476 -14.72 -4.21 2.78
N ASN A 477 -15.43 -5.32 3.02
CA ASN A 477 -14.89 -6.53 3.65
C ASN A 477 -14.51 -7.64 2.64
N GLN A 478 -14.73 -7.44 1.32
CA GLN A 478 -14.48 -8.45 0.29
C GLN A 478 -13.04 -9.00 0.28
N TRP A 479 -12.07 -8.19 0.71
CA TRP A 479 -10.66 -8.56 0.79
C TRP A 479 -10.39 -9.79 1.69
N ALA A 480 -11.31 -10.11 2.62
CA ALA A 480 -11.20 -11.23 3.53
C ALA A 480 -11.67 -12.57 2.91
N TYR A 481 -12.16 -12.57 1.67
CA TYR A 481 -12.80 -13.72 1.03
C TYR A 481 -12.31 -13.92 -0.40
N HIS A 482 -12.23 -15.16 -0.88
CA HIS A 482 -11.96 -15.45 -2.29
C HIS A 482 -13.17 -15.11 -3.17
N ASN A 483 -14.35 -15.53 -2.74
CA ASN A 483 -15.61 -15.15 -3.35
C ASN A 483 -16.62 -14.87 -2.25
N LEU A 484 -17.00 -13.61 -2.13
CA LEU A 484 -17.87 -13.12 -1.08
C LEU A 484 -19.20 -13.89 -0.98
N PHE A 485 -19.77 -14.31 -2.12
CA PHE A 485 -21.08 -14.97 -2.17
C PHE A 485 -21.02 -16.48 -1.90
N ARG A 486 -19.82 -17.07 -1.99
CA ARG A 486 -19.59 -18.48 -1.66
C ARG A 486 -19.09 -18.64 -0.23
N ASP A 487 -18.23 -17.74 0.21
CA ASP A 487 -17.40 -17.90 1.41
C ASP A 487 -17.98 -17.12 2.60
N ALA A 488 -18.97 -16.22 2.38
CA ALA A 488 -19.69 -15.47 3.41
C ALA A 488 -21.22 -15.55 3.18
N ASP A 489 -21.99 -15.32 4.26
CA ASP A 489 -23.47 -15.28 4.20
C ASP A 489 -23.95 -13.91 3.69
N ILE A 490 -23.63 -13.57 2.43
CA ILE A 490 -24.06 -12.35 1.76
C ILE A 490 -24.99 -12.69 0.59
N PRO A 491 -26.32 -12.49 0.75
CA PRO A 491 -27.28 -12.74 -0.32
C PRO A 491 -27.11 -11.72 -1.46
N TRP A 492 -26.77 -12.20 -2.66
CA TRP A 492 -26.64 -11.34 -3.83
C TRP A 492 -27.85 -10.43 -4.11
N PRO A 493 -29.11 -10.94 -4.02
CA PRO A 493 -30.28 -10.08 -4.29
C PRO A 493 -30.32 -8.83 -3.41
N GLN A 494 -29.92 -8.94 -2.14
CA GLN A 494 -29.90 -7.83 -1.21
C GLN A 494 -28.74 -6.86 -1.49
N MET A 495 -27.55 -7.38 -1.77
CA MET A 495 -26.41 -6.57 -2.18
C MET A 495 -26.68 -5.86 -3.52
N LYS A 496 -27.33 -6.55 -4.46
CA LYS A 496 -27.78 -5.98 -5.74
C LYS A 496 -28.71 -4.78 -5.53
N GLU A 497 -29.73 -4.92 -4.66
CA GLU A 497 -30.62 -3.83 -4.30
C GLU A 497 -29.85 -2.61 -3.72
N GLY A 498 -28.85 -2.90 -2.91
CA GLY A 498 -27.95 -1.87 -2.37
C GLY A 498 -27.18 -1.12 -3.46
N PHE A 499 -26.62 -1.83 -4.41
CA PHE A 499 -25.94 -1.24 -5.58
C PHE A 499 -26.91 -0.44 -6.47
N GLU A 500 -28.11 -0.97 -6.74
CA GLU A 500 -29.14 -0.24 -7.50
C GLU A 500 -29.49 1.08 -6.80
N ARG A 501 -29.62 1.06 -5.47
CA ARG A 501 -29.84 2.29 -4.70
C ARG A 501 -28.66 3.26 -4.80
N MET A 502 -27.41 2.77 -4.77
CA MET A 502 -26.23 3.61 -4.94
C MET A 502 -26.18 4.22 -6.34
N VAL A 503 -26.45 3.44 -7.39
CA VAL A 503 -26.51 3.95 -8.77
C VAL A 503 -27.62 4.98 -8.94
N GLN A 504 -28.78 4.77 -8.33
CA GLN A 504 -29.87 5.76 -8.33
C GLN A 504 -29.48 7.08 -7.67
N ARG A 505 -28.74 7.01 -6.54
CA ARG A 505 -28.31 8.20 -5.78
C ARG A 505 -27.10 8.89 -6.42
N TYR A 506 -26.23 8.13 -7.07
CA TYR A 506 -24.99 8.58 -7.67
C TYR A 506 -24.89 8.13 -9.14
N PRO A 507 -25.78 8.63 -10.02
CA PRO A 507 -25.95 8.11 -11.38
C PRO A 507 -24.73 8.34 -12.28
N GLU A 508 -23.92 9.36 -11.97
CA GLU A 508 -22.71 9.69 -12.74
C GLU A 508 -21.48 8.83 -12.34
N SER A 509 -21.59 8.05 -11.26
CA SER A 509 -20.45 7.26 -10.77
C SER A 509 -20.15 6.06 -11.66
N THR A 510 -19.10 6.17 -12.45
CA THR A 510 -18.56 5.04 -13.23
C THR A 510 -17.89 4.01 -12.32
N ARG A 511 -17.35 4.47 -11.19
CA ARG A 511 -16.74 3.62 -10.17
C ARG A 511 -17.76 2.68 -9.53
N THR A 512 -18.90 3.21 -9.10
CA THR A 512 -19.97 2.39 -8.50
C THR A 512 -20.53 1.39 -9.50
N LYS A 513 -20.77 1.81 -10.75
CA LYS A 513 -21.25 0.92 -11.81
C LYS A 513 -20.25 -0.17 -12.15
N SER A 514 -18.95 0.17 -12.22
CA SER A 514 -17.88 -0.81 -12.47
C SER A 514 -17.75 -1.84 -11.35
N ALA A 515 -17.80 -1.40 -10.09
CA ALA A 515 -17.83 -2.30 -8.95
C ALA A 515 -19.07 -3.22 -8.99
N PHE A 516 -20.23 -2.65 -9.25
CA PHE A 516 -21.48 -3.40 -9.37
C PHE A 516 -21.40 -4.48 -10.46
N ALA A 517 -20.82 -4.16 -11.63
CA ALA A 517 -20.62 -5.14 -12.70
C ALA A 517 -19.70 -6.29 -12.27
N VAL A 518 -18.61 -5.99 -11.54
CA VAL A 518 -17.70 -7.03 -11.02
C VAL A 518 -18.40 -7.92 -10.00
N PHE A 519 -19.12 -7.34 -9.03
CA PHE A 519 -19.87 -8.14 -8.05
C PHE A 519 -21.00 -8.95 -8.70
N ALA A 520 -21.67 -8.44 -9.74
CA ALA A 520 -22.62 -9.21 -10.53
C ALA A 520 -21.95 -10.41 -11.19
N GLY A 521 -20.75 -10.24 -11.74
CA GLY A 521 -19.95 -11.33 -12.29
C GLY A 521 -19.56 -12.37 -11.22
N MET A 522 -19.13 -11.93 -10.03
CA MET A 522 -18.81 -12.81 -8.89
C MET A 522 -20.03 -13.63 -8.45
N ALA A 523 -21.24 -13.04 -8.52
CA ALA A 523 -22.50 -13.68 -8.21
C ALA A 523 -23.11 -14.48 -9.39
N ASN A 524 -22.43 -14.58 -10.53
CA ASN A 524 -22.89 -15.19 -11.77
C ASN A 524 -24.17 -14.55 -12.35
N ASP A 525 -24.43 -13.27 -12.07
CA ASP A 525 -25.53 -12.47 -12.62
C ASP A 525 -25.11 -11.82 -13.94
N ARG A 526 -25.14 -12.60 -15.03
CA ARG A 526 -24.73 -12.19 -16.37
C ARG A 526 -25.54 -11.00 -16.91
N GLU A 527 -26.83 -10.98 -16.63
CA GLU A 527 -27.74 -9.94 -17.11
C GLU A 527 -27.37 -8.56 -16.54
N THR A 528 -27.18 -8.51 -15.22
CA THR A 528 -26.76 -7.27 -14.55
C THR A 528 -25.36 -6.85 -14.99
N CYS A 529 -24.40 -7.78 -15.09
CA CYS A 529 -23.06 -7.48 -15.56
C CYS A 529 -23.07 -6.91 -16.99
N LYS A 530 -23.84 -7.54 -17.90
CA LYS A 530 -24.02 -7.08 -19.28
C LYS A 530 -24.58 -5.66 -19.33
N ARG A 531 -25.71 -5.42 -18.67
CA ARG A 531 -26.35 -4.09 -18.64
C ARG A 531 -25.38 -3.00 -18.22
N LEU A 532 -24.61 -3.24 -17.17
CA LEU A 532 -23.69 -2.25 -16.63
C LEU A 532 -22.48 -2.02 -17.55
N LEU A 533 -21.93 -3.07 -18.17
CA LEU A 533 -20.83 -2.92 -19.12
C LEU A 533 -21.28 -2.23 -20.41
N ASP A 534 -22.51 -2.48 -20.87
CA ASP A 534 -23.09 -1.78 -22.02
C ASP A 534 -23.30 -0.30 -21.72
N GLU A 535 -23.78 0.04 -20.49
CA GLU A 535 -23.97 1.42 -20.05
C GLU A 535 -22.63 2.17 -19.88
N LEU A 536 -21.61 1.51 -19.33
CA LEU A 536 -20.28 2.08 -19.11
C LEU A 536 -19.51 2.30 -20.42
N GLY A 537 -19.64 1.41 -21.41
CA GLY A 537 -18.87 1.46 -22.65
C GLY A 537 -17.38 1.51 -22.38
N ASP A 538 -16.71 2.58 -22.82
CA ASP A 538 -15.27 2.82 -22.59
C ASP A 538 -14.98 3.60 -21.28
N LYS A 539 -16.00 3.92 -20.49
CA LYS A 539 -15.85 4.61 -19.18
C LYS A 539 -15.68 3.64 -18.00
N VAL A 540 -15.27 2.43 -18.29
CA VAL A 540 -15.02 1.39 -17.26
C VAL A 540 -13.91 1.84 -16.32
N ASN A 541 -14.15 1.74 -15.00
CA ASN A 541 -13.15 2.11 -14.01
C ASN A 541 -12.12 0.98 -13.81
N MET A 542 -10.86 1.24 -14.14
CA MET A 542 -9.77 0.26 -14.11
C MET A 542 -9.30 -0.11 -12.69
N GLU A 543 -9.78 0.55 -11.64
CA GLU A 543 -9.53 0.10 -10.25
C GLU A 543 -10.08 -1.31 -10.00
N PHE A 544 -11.17 -1.68 -10.68
CA PHE A 544 -11.83 -2.99 -10.54
C PHE A 544 -11.44 -3.96 -11.64
N TRP A 545 -11.30 -3.46 -12.85
CA TRP A 545 -11.04 -4.30 -14.02
C TRP A 545 -9.56 -4.55 -14.28
N ILE A 546 -8.67 -3.71 -13.73
CA ILE A 546 -7.20 -3.81 -13.80
C ILE A 546 -6.67 -3.60 -15.22
N SER A 547 -7.31 -4.20 -16.24
CA SER A 547 -6.92 -4.10 -17.65
C SER A 547 -8.12 -4.22 -18.58
N TRP A 548 -8.00 -3.71 -19.79
CA TRP A 548 -9.00 -3.91 -20.83
C TRP A 548 -9.15 -5.40 -21.22
N GLN A 549 -8.10 -6.19 -21.11
CA GLN A 549 -8.18 -7.62 -21.33
C GLN A 549 -9.22 -8.30 -20.42
N ASN A 550 -9.29 -7.90 -19.15
CA ASN A 550 -10.28 -8.43 -18.22
C ASN A 550 -11.71 -8.02 -18.61
N VAL A 551 -11.90 -6.81 -19.11
CA VAL A 551 -13.21 -6.35 -19.62
C VAL A 551 -13.65 -7.18 -20.83
N GLU A 552 -12.74 -7.45 -21.77
CA GLU A 552 -13.04 -8.27 -22.95
C GLU A 552 -13.34 -9.73 -22.58
N LEU A 553 -12.60 -10.28 -21.63
CA LEU A 553 -12.90 -11.61 -21.10
C LEU A 553 -14.30 -11.67 -20.45
N ALA A 554 -14.70 -10.63 -19.71
CA ALA A 554 -16.04 -10.56 -19.14
C ALA A 554 -17.13 -10.45 -20.21
N ARG A 555 -16.90 -9.67 -21.26
CA ARG A 555 -17.81 -9.59 -22.40
C ARG A 555 -17.94 -10.92 -23.13
N ALA A 556 -16.84 -11.65 -23.33
CA ALA A 556 -16.85 -12.99 -23.91
C ALA A 556 -17.63 -13.99 -23.01
N TRP A 557 -17.42 -13.95 -21.68
CA TRP A 557 -18.17 -14.74 -20.73
C TRP A 557 -19.68 -14.43 -20.75
N ILE A 558 -20.06 -13.16 -20.90
CA ILE A 558 -21.46 -12.75 -21.02
C ILE A 558 -22.08 -13.31 -22.31
N ALA A 559 -21.34 -13.33 -23.40
CA ALA A 559 -21.82 -13.76 -24.71
C ALA A 559 -22.01 -15.28 -24.83
N ASP A 560 -21.21 -16.07 -24.11
CA ASP A 560 -21.25 -17.53 -24.15
C ASP A 560 -21.64 -18.12 -22.77
N SER A 561 -22.83 -18.74 -22.71
CA SER A 561 -23.35 -19.37 -21.50
C SER A 561 -22.51 -20.56 -21.01
N ASN A 562 -21.71 -21.17 -21.90
CA ASN A 562 -20.85 -22.32 -21.58
C ASN A 562 -19.49 -21.91 -21.00
N HIS A 563 -19.12 -20.62 -21.07
CA HIS A 563 -17.91 -20.14 -20.43
C HIS A 563 -18.02 -20.21 -18.92
N PRO A 564 -17.05 -20.83 -18.20
CA PRO A 564 -17.04 -20.85 -16.76
C PRO A 564 -16.91 -19.43 -16.20
N PRO A 565 -17.36 -19.18 -14.94
CA PRO A 565 -17.12 -17.91 -14.26
C PRO A 565 -15.63 -17.58 -14.28
N LEU A 566 -15.31 -16.37 -14.69
CA LEU A 566 -13.92 -15.96 -14.90
C LEU A 566 -13.15 -15.85 -13.59
N ALA A 567 -11.90 -16.32 -13.62
CA ALA A 567 -10.95 -16.11 -12.52
C ALA A 567 -10.66 -14.61 -12.24
N ILE A 568 -10.95 -13.72 -13.20
CA ILE A 568 -10.83 -12.26 -13.04
C ILE A 568 -11.70 -11.69 -11.94
N PHE A 569 -12.79 -12.38 -11.56
CA PHE A 569 -13.63 -11.98 -10.44
C PHE A 569 -13.05 -12.32 -9.06
N LYS A 570 -11.82 -12.86 -9.01
CA LYS A 570 -10.99 -12.90 -7.80
C LYS A 570 -10.35 -11.53 -7.61
N LEU A 571 -10.91 -10.70 -6.76
CA LEU A 571 -10.42 -9.34 -6.53
C LEU A 571 -9.15 -9.29 -5.68
N THR A 572 -8.92 -10.28 -4.83
CA THR A 572 -7.69 -10.48 -4.05
C THR A 572 -7.55 -11.96 -3.69
N ASP A 573 -6.33 -12.47 -3.60
CA ASP A 573 -6.11 -13.72 -2.87
C ASP A 573 -6.33 -13.41 -1.38
N PRO A 574 -7.23 -14.13 -0.67
CA PRO A 574 -7.31 -13.99 0.77
C PRO A 574 -5.96 -14.34 1.39
N PRO A 575 -5.69 -13.85 2.60
CA PRO A 575 -4.54 -14.31 3.34
C PRO A 575 -4.60 -15.84 3.41
N PRO A 576 -3.46 -16.55 3.30
CA PRO A 576 -3.44 -17.99 3.33
C PRO A 576 -4.17 -18.50 4.57
N GLU A 577 -5.10 -19.44 4.37
CA GLU A 577 -5.67 -20.20 5.46
C GLU A 577 -4.53 -20.99 6.10
N GLU A 578 -4.38 -20.87 7.42
CA GLU A 578 -3.53 -21.76 8.22
C GLU A 578 -4.18 -23.12 8.45
#